data_83738fd9aadb79fca9254bb015abcbb7
#
_entry.id   83738fd9aadb79fca9254bb015abcbb7
#
_cell.length_a   1.000
_cell.length_b   1.000
_cell.length_c   1.000
_cell.angle_alpha   90.00
_cell.angle_beta   90.00
_cell.angle_gamma   90.00
#
_symmetry.space_group_name_H-M   'P 1'
#
loop_
_entity.id
_entity.type
_entity.pdbx_description
1 polymer ?
#
loop_
_entity_poly.entity_id
_entity_poly.type
_entity_poly.pdbx_seq_one_letter_code
_entity_poly.pdbx_strand_id
1 'polypeptide(L)'
;KQELRKKLGLDLPVFYFSFGSIATCDTLYKVADKDHAASLEELNHYYGNWDLISEYFHQIESVQLAHSDLKLNNIYNNNFKNNKPLYSKNEINDVITKSSFEISAMMETANPEVLKVKWKNLNELYNKYPFLSNVHDKFIKAEKKYNLILKNSSKWKTYIPKIIWYGSENQYHHWLFGNGKDRFGVIRGDFGFSYIDSQPIGEKIWSRVWISFTFSIISVFLAYLISIPLGIYSAYRKDTKFDRIS
;
A
#
# COMPACT_ATOMS: atom_id res chain seq x y z
N LYS A 1 13.93 -2.06 3.23
CA LYS A 1 12.83 -1.35 2.53
C LYS A 1 11.84 -0.73 3.54
N GLN A 2 11.33 -1.50 4.52
CA GLN A 2 10.39 -1.01 5.55
C GLN A 2 10.99 0.08 6.45
N GLU A 3 12.24 -0.05 6.90
CA GLU A 3 12.91 1.00 7.69
C GLU A 3 13.07 2.32 6.93
N LEU A 4 13.37 2.24 5.64
CA LEU A 4 13.48 3.43 4.79
C LEU A 4 12.11 4.14 4.63
N ARG A 5 11.04 3.38 4.46
CA ARG A 5 9.67 3.91 4.39
C ARG A 5 9.29 4.61 5.69
N LYS A 6 9.60 4.01 6.84
CA LYS A 6 9.36 4.60 8.16
C LYS A 6 10.14 5.90 8.36
N LYS A 7 11.41 5.93 7.94
CA LYS A 7 12.24 7.16 7.98
C LYS A 7 11.66 8.27 7.10
N LEU A 8 11.08 7.90 5.96
CA LEU A 8 10.46 8.85 5.03
C LEU A 8 9.02 9.25 5.41
N GLY A 9 8.44 8.63 6.45
CA GLY A 9 7.05 8.83 6.86
C GLY A 9 6.03 8.28 5.87
N LEU A 10 6.45 7.37 4.98
CA LEU A 10 5.58 6.73 3.98
C LEU A 10 4.73 5.59 4.56
N ASP A 11 4.89 5.30 5.84
CA ASP A 11 4.08 4.38 6.62
C ASP A 11 2.85 5.07 7.26
N LEU A 12 2.76 6.39 7.12
CA LEU A 12 1.64 7.18 7.61
C LEU A 12 0.55 7.33 6.54
N PRO A 13 -0.72 7.57 6.94
CA PRO A 13 -1.78 7.90 6.00
C PRO A 13 -1.42 9.18 5.21
N VAL A 14 -1.90 9.27 3.97
CA VAL A 14 -1.54 10.40 3.09
C VAL A 14 -2.18 11.70 3.57
N PHE A 15 -3.48 11.68 3.86
CA PHE A 15 -4.26 12.85 4.25
C PHE A 15 -4.78 12.78 5.67
N TYR A 16 -5.40 13.86 6.16
CA TYR A 16 -6.01 13.96 7.48
C TYR A 16 -7.13 12.95 7.71
N PHE A 17 -7.81 12.54 6.66
CA PHE A 17 -8.90 11.58 6.73
C PHE A 17 -8.92 10.69 5.49
N SER A 18 -9.55 9.53 5.63
CA SER A 18 -9.92 8.67 4.52
C SER A 18 -11.38 8.26 4.62
N PHE A 19 -11.93 7.89 3.46
CA PHE A 19 -13.25 7.29 3.38
C PHE A 19 -13.10 5.77 3.37
N GLY A 20 -13.88 5.11 4.19
CA GLY A 20 -13.94 3.66 4.26
C GLY A 20 -15.34 3.20 4.60
N SER A 21 -15.47 1.97 5.06
CA SER A 21 -16.70 1.43 5.64
C SER A 21 -16.48 1.11 7.12
N ILE A 22 -17.55 0.86 7.87
CA ILE A 22 -17.45 0.43 9.26
C ILE A 22 -16.81 -0.94 9.40
N ALA A 23 -16.73 -1.73 8.32
CA ALA A 23 -16.00 -2.99 8.26
C ALA A 23 -14.48 -2.79 8.11
N THR A 24 -14.02 -1.60 7.71
CA THR A 24 -12.61 -1.30 7.47
C THR A 24 -11.94 -0.85 8.77
N CYS A 25 -10.74 -1.35 9.05
CA CYS A 25 -10.00 -0.90 10.21
C CYS A 25 -9.26 0.42 9.95
N ASP A 26 -9.00 1.16 11.02
CA ASP A 26 -8.33 2.48 10.96
C ASP A 26 -6.85 2.38 10.54
N THR A 27 -6.31 1.16 10.47
CA THR A 27 -4.91 0.90 10.08
C THR A 27 -4.78 0.27 8.69
N LEU A 28 -5.83 0.31 7.87
CA LEU A 28 -5.81 -0.25 6.52
C LEU A 28 -4.65 0.27 5.67
N TYR A 29 -4.31 1.56 5.80
CA TYR A 29 -3.16 2.17 5.12
C TYR A 29 -1.81 1.52 5.48
N LYS A 30 -1.67 0.91 6.69
CA LYS A 30 -0.48 0.16 7.10
C LYS A 30 -0.41 -1.21 6.44
N VAL A 31 -1.54 -1.74 6.03
CA VAL A 31 -1.66 -3.04 5.37
C VAL A 31 -1.51 -2.92 3.85
N ALA A 32 -1.89 -1.77 3.28
CA ALA A 32 -1.82 -1.52 1.83
C ALA A 32 -0.43 -1.70 1.20
N ASP A 33 0.60 -1.75 2.02
CA ASP A 33 1.98 -2.00 1.59
C ASP A 33 2.44 -3.45 1.67
N LYS A 34 1.61 -4.34 2.18
CA LYS A 34 1.92 -5.78 2.24
C LYS A 34 1.67 -6.42 0.88
N ASP A 35 2.44 -7.45 0.58
CA ASP A 35 2.37 -8.16 -0.70
C ASP A 35 0.97 -8.76 -0.99
N HIS A 36 0.11 -8.86 0.03
CA HIS A 36 -1.23 -9.48 -0.06
C HIS A 36 -2.37 -8.52 0.30
N ALA A 37 -2.16 -7.21 0.22
CA ALA A 37 -3.17 -6.20 0.60
C ALA A 37 -4.47 -6.33 -0.21
N ALA A 38 -4.36 -6.57 -1.50
CA ALA A 38 -5.52 -6.73 -2.39
C ALA A 38 -6.42 -7.89 -1.95
N SER A 39 -5.84 -9.04 -1.60
CA SER A 39 -6.60 -10.20 -1.13
C SER A 39 -7.27 -9.97 0.22
N LEU A 40 -6.61 -9.20 1.11
CA LEU A 40 -7.19 -8.80 2.40
C LEU A 40 -8.40 -7.88 2.23
N GLU A 41 -8.30 -6.88 1.36
CA GLU A 41 -9.40 -5.97 1.05
C GLU A 41 -10.57 -6.72 0.40
N GLU A 42 -10.28 -7.63 -0.52
CA GLU A 42 -11.28 -8.44 -1.19
C GLU A 42 -11.99 -9.39 -0.23
N LEU A 43 -11.26 -10.07 0.68
CA LEU A 43 -11.86 -10.87 1.74
C LEU A 43 -12.74 -10.02 2.66
N ASN A 44 -12.30 -8.82 3.00
CA ASN A 44 -13.11 -7.90 3.81
C ASN A 44 -14.38 -7.48 3.07
N HIS A 45 -14.33 -7.31 1.76
CA HIS A 45 -15.51 -7.05 0.95
C HIS A 45 -16.50 -8.21 0.97
N TYR A 46 -16.00 -9.46 0.97
CA TYR A 46 -16.87 -10.65 1.05
C TYR A 46 -17.50 -10.84 2.43
N TYR A 47 -16.75 -10.62 3.51
CA TYR A 47 -17.17 -11.04 4.86
C TYR A 47 -17.42 -9.90 5.85
N GLY A 48 -16.83 -8.73 5.63
CA GLY A 48 -17.11 -7.52 6.43
C GLY A 48 -16.63 -7.57 7.89
N ASN A 49 -15.59 -8.36 8.20
CA ASN A 49 -15.03 -8.48 9.53
C ASN A 49 -13.50 -8.42 9.51
N TRP A 50 -12.97 -7.21 9.51
CA TRP A 50 -11.55 -6.96 9.37
C TRP A 50 -10.69 -7.61 10.45
N ASP A 51 -11.13 -7.59 11.71
CA ASP A 51 -10.34 -8.12 12.82
C ASP A 51 -10.08 -9.61 12.66
N LEU A 52 -11.13 -10.39 12.35
CA LEU A 52 -11.00 -11.83 12.10
C LEU A 52 -10.19 -12.13 10.84
N ILE A 53 -10.32 -11.30 9.79
CA ILE A 53 -9.57 -11.46 8.55
C ILE A 53 -8.09 -11.21 8.80
N SER A 54 -7.74 -10.17 9.56
CA SER A 54 -6.36 -9.87 9.94
C SER A 54 -5.75 -10.99 10.77
N GLU A 55 -6.48 -11.53 11.76
CA GLU A 55 -6.04 -12.68 12.54
C GLU A 55 -5.84 -13.94 11.69
N TYR A 56 -6.74 -14.19 10.76
CA TYR A 56 -6.61 -15.30 9.80
C TYR A 56 -5.33 -15.17 8.97
N PHE A 57 -5.07 -13.98 8.44
CA PHE A 57 -3.88 -13.72 7.63
C PHE A 57 -2.59 -13.93 8.43
N HIS A 58 -2.51 -13.48 9.67
CA HIS A 58 -1.38 -13.76 10.55
C HIS A 58 -1.17 -15.26 10.78
N GLN A 59 -2.26 -16.04 10.87
CA GLN A 59 -2.13 -17.49 10.99
C GLN A 59 -1.59 -18.12 9.69
N ILE A 60 -2.06 -17.70 8.52
CA ILE A 60 -1.55 -18.17 7.23
C ILE A 60 -0.07 -17.77 7.05
N GLU A 61 0.31 -16.54 7.38
CA GLU A 61 1.72 -16.13 7.39
C GLU A 61 2.58 -17.05 8.29
N SER A 62 2.04 -17.43 9.46
CA SER A 62 2.74 -18.36 10.36
C SER A 62 2.90 -19.77 9.77
N VAL A 63 1.97 -20.22 8.94
CA VAL A 63 2.04 -21.49 8.19
C VAL A 63 3.12 -21.38 7.11
N GLN A 64 3.16 -20.27 6.36
CA GLN A 64 4.18 -20.01 5.33
C GLN A 64 5.59 -19.97 5.93
N LEU A 65 5.77 -19.30 7.06
CA LEU A 65 7.04 -19.28 7.79
C LEU A 65 7.45 -20.68 8.25
N ALA A 66 6.50 -21.49 8.76
CA ALA A 66 6.80 -22.86 9.15
C ALA A 66 7.24 -23.73 7.97
N HIS A 67 6.70 -23.46 6.77
CA HIS A 67 7.17 -24.10 5.53
C HIS A 67 8.60 -23.68 5.18
N SER A 68 8.92 -22.40 5.28
CA SER A 68 10.27 -21.89 4.98
C SER A 68 11.34 -22.46 5.92
N ASP A 69 10.95 -22.82 7.14
CA ASP A 69 11.82 -23.44 8.14
C ASP A 69 12.08 -24.95 7.90
N LEU A 70 11.35 -25.58 6.98
CA LEU A 70 11.51 -26.99 6.65
C LEU A 70 12.84 -27.21 5.92
N LYS A 71 13.78 -27.90 6.59
CA LYS A 71 15.06 -28.27 6.00
C LYS A 71 14.98 -29.69 5.42
N LEU A 72 15.04 -29.81 4.10
CA LEU A 72 14.94 -31.06 3.35
C LEU A 72 15.87 -32.15 3.92
N ASN A 73 17.12 -31.81 4.23
CA ASN A 73 18.10 -32.79 4.77
C ASN A 73 17.71 -33.31 6.15
N ASN A 74 17.16 -32.48 7.03
CA ASN A 74 16.70 -32.89 8.35
C ASN A 74 15.49 -33.82 8.26
N ILE A 75 14.54 -33.50 7.39
CA ILE A 75 13.36 -34.32 7.15
C ILE A 75 13.78 -35.67 6.56
N TYR A 76 14.65 -35.67 5.58
CA TYR A 76 15.15 -36.89 4.96
C TYR A 76 15.88 -37.77 5.95
N ASN A 77 16.81 -37.24 6.77
CA ASN A 77 17.55 -37.99 7.75
C ASN A 77 16.68 -38.59 8.85
N ASN A 78 15.56 -37.98 9.19
CA ASN A 78 14.58 -38.46 10.17
C ASN A 78 13.53 -39.42 9.58
N ASN A 79 13.57 -39.68 8.28
CA ASN A 79 12.57 -40.40 7.50
C ASN A 79 12.94 -41.88 7.29
N PHE A 80 13.63 -42.51 8.25
CA PHE A 80 14.02 -43.91 8.12
C PHE A 80 13.22 -44.80 9.06
N LYS A 81 12.73 -45.92 8.52
CA LYS A 81 12.14 -47.02 9.27
C LYS A 81 12.83 -48.32 8.87
N ASN A 82 13.39 -49.07 9.85
CA ASN A 82 14.12 -50.29 9.59
C ASN A 82 15.22 -50.19 8.53
N ASN A 83 16.02 -49.10 8.59
CA ASN A 83 17.10 -48.78 7.65
C ASN A 83 16.68 -48.56 6.19
N LYS A 84 15.38 -48.35 5.92
CA LYS A 84 14.87 -47.94 4.60
C LYS A 84 14.19 -46.57 4.68
N PRO A 85 14.43 -45.65 3.74
CA PRO A 85 13.69 -44.39 3.69
C PRO A 85 12.22 -44.64 3.39
N LEU A 86 11.34 -44.03 4.18
CA LEU A 86 9.89 -44.08 3.95
C LEU A 86 9.48 -43.32 2.65
N TYR A 87 10.16 -42.21 2.38
CA TYR A 87 9.95 -41.36 1.21
C TYR A 87 11.27 -41.02 0.54
N SER A 88 11.30 -40.91 -0.78
CA SER A 88 12.48 -40.47 -1.50
C SER A 88 12.77 -38.98 -1.26
N LYS A 89 14.02 -38.56 -1.43
CA LYS A 89 14.40 -37.14 -1.30
C LYS A 89 13.65 -36.24 -2.28
N ASN A 90 13.42 -36.73 -3.50
CA ASN A 90 12.66 -36.02 -4.52
C ASN A 90 11.18 -35.90 -4.15
N GLU A 91 10.58 -36.96 -3.63
CA GLU A 91 9.18 -36.95 -3.17
C GLU A 91 8.98 -35.94 -2.02
N ILE A 92 9.88 -35.90 -1.04
CA ILE A 92 9.83 -34.92 0.06
C ILE A 92 9.89 -33.50 -0.50
N ASN A 93 10.84 -33.24 -1.41
CA ASN A 93 11.00 -31.91 -2.01
C ASN A 93 9.77 -31.49 -2.81
N ASP A 94 9.22 -32.37 -3.61
CA ASP A 94 8.01 -32.11 -4.41
C ASP A 94 6.79 -31.78 -3.54
N VAL A 95 6.64 -32.52 -2.43
CA VAL A 95 5.53 -32.29 -1.48
C VAL A 95 5.71 -30.95 -0.76
N ILE A 96 6.92 -30.61 -0.31
CA ILE A 96 7.20 -29.31 0.32
C ILE A 96 6.94 -28.16 -0.66
N THR A 97 7.44 -28.28 -1.87
CA THR A 97 7.26 -27.25 -2.91
C THR A 97 5.79 -27.07 -3.28
N LYS A 98 5.06 -28.17 -3.49
CA LYS A 98 3.64 -28.14 -3.82
C LYS A 98 2.82 -27.51 -2.70
N SER A 99 3.05 -27.91 -1.44
CA SER A 99 2.31 -27.37 -0.31
C SER A 99 2.62 -25.89 -0.06
N SER A 100 3.88 -25.46 -0.25
CA SER A 100 4.27 -24.05 -0.15
C SER A 100 3.59 -23.19 -1.24
N PHE A 101 3.53 -23.70 -2.47
CA PHE A 101 2.84 -23.03 -3.57
C PHE A 101 1.34 -22.89 -3.31
N GLU A 102 0.68 -23.94 -2.81
CA GLU A 102 -0.74 -23.90 -2.47
C GLU A 102 -1.05 -22.88 -1.35
N ILE A 103 -0.17 -22.77 -0.34
CA ILE A 103 -0.33 -21.78 0.73
C ILE A 103 -0.16 -20.35 0.17
N SER A 104 0.87 -20.10 -0.65
CA SER A 104 1.07 -18.79 -1.28
C SER A 104 -0.15 -18.41 -2.13
N ALA A 105 -0.69 -19.36 -2.89
CA ALA A 105 -1.88 -19.12 -3.69
C ALA A 105 -3.16 -18.88 -2.84
N MET A 106 -3.22 -19.40 -1.60
CA MET A 106 -4.31 -19.05 -0.66
C MET A 106 -4.20 -17.62 -0.15
N MET A 107 -2.98 -17.08 -0.05
CA MET A 107 -2.77 -15.69 0.35
C MET A 107 -3.11 -14.69 -0.76
N GLU A 108 -3.10 -15.13 -2.00
CA GLU A 108 -3.38 -14.30 -3.18
C GLU A 108 -4.85 -14.34 -3.64
N THR A 109 -5.66 -15.22 -3.09
CA THR A 109 -7.06 -15.37 -3.49
C THR A 109 -8.02 -15.05 -2.35
N ALA A 110 -9.07 -14.33 -2.67
CA ALA A 110 -10.21 -14.08 -1.77
C ALA A 110 -11.47 -14.88 -2.16
N ASN A 111 -11.44 -15.58 -3.31
CA ASN A 111 -12.60 -16.33 -3.78
C ASN A 111 -12.91 -17.53 -2.85
N PRO A 112 -14.11 -17.57 -2.21
CA PRO A 112 -14.47 -18.60 -1.23
C PRO A 112 -14.44 -20.02 -1.80
N GLU A 113 -14.86 -20.19 -3.06
CA GLU A 113 -14.88 -21.51 -3.70
C GLU A 113 -13.47 -22.04 -3.95
N VAL A 114 -12.57 -21.16 -4.39
CA VAL A 114 -11.16 -21.52 -4.60
C VAL A 114 -10.50 -21.84 -3.27
N LEU A 115 -10.74 -21.03 -2.23
CA LEU A 115 -10.21 -21.28 -0.89
C LEU A 115 -10.67 -22.63 -0.36
N LYS A 116 -11.94 -22.97 -0.49
CA LYS A 116 -12.51 -24.26 -0.05
C LYS A 116 -11.81 -25.46 -0.69
N VAL A 117 -11.53 -25.39 -2.01
CA VAL A 117 -10.78 -26.43 -2.71
C VAL A 117 -9.35 -26.55 -2.19
N LYS A 118 -8.68 -25.42 -1.99
CA LYS A 118 -7.30 -25.38 -1.48
C LYS A 118 -7.20 -25.92 -0.04
N TRP A 119 -8.15 -25.55 0.83
CA TRP A 119 -8.25 -26.12 2.18
C TRP A 119 -8.35 -27.66 2.14
N LYS A 120 -9.21 -28.20 1.28
CA LYS A 120 -9.36 -29.64 1.13
C LYS A 120 -8.08 -30.32 0.65
N ASN A 121 -7.47 -29.80 -0.40
CA ASN A 121 -6.26 -30.36 -1.00
C ASN A 121 -5.08 -30.35 -0.01
N LEU A 122 -4.90 -29.28 0.74
CA LEU A 122 -3.84 -29.18 1.74
C LEU A 122 -4.09 -30.10 2.94
N ASN A 123 -5.33 -30.23 3.42
CA ASN A 123 -5.67 -31.18 4.47
C ASN A 123 -5.37 -32.62 4.06
N GLU A 124 -5.73 -33.01 2.85
CA GLU A 124 -5.41 -34.36 2.32
C GLU A 124 -3.90 -34.59 2.25
N LEU A 125 -3.14 -33.57 1.83
CA LEU A 125 -1.69 -33.64 1.73
C LEU A 125 -1.02 -33.74 3.10
N TYR A 126 -1.44 -32.93 4.07
CA TYR A 126 -0.86 -32.96 5.42
C TYR A 126 -1.20 -34.26 6.17
N ASN A 127 -2.37 -34.82 5.97
CA ASN A 127 -2.74 -36.10 6.54
C ASN A 127 -1.94 -37.26 5.94
N LYS A 128 -1.57 -37.17 4.65
CA LYS A 128 -0.79 -38.19 3.97
C LYS A 128 0.68 -38.23 4.39
N TYR A 129 1.27 -37.04 4.72
CA TYR A 129 2.71 -36.91 4.97
C TYR A 129 2.99 -36.44 6.41
N PRO A 130 3.24 -37.37 7.37
CA PRO A 130 3.46 -37.05 8.79
C PRO A 130 4.64 -36.12 9.09
N PHE A 131 5.61 -36.01 8.20
CA PHE A 131 6.74 -35.07 8.37
C PHE A 131 6.34 -33.60 8.29
N LEU A 132 5.12 -33.29 7.84
CA LEU A 132 4.52 -31.94 7.82
C LEU A 132 3.68 -31.65 9.09
N SER A 133 3.70 -32.50 10.13
CA SER A 133 2.84 -32.34 11.30
C SER A 133 2.93 -30.96 11.97
N ASN A 134 4.12 -30.39 12.10
CA ASN A 134 4.31 -29.04 12.68
C ASN A 134 3.61 -27.94 11.85
N VAL A 135 3.65 -28.08 10.52
CA VAL A 135 2.95 -27.16 9.61
C VAL A 135 1.44 -27.40 9.67
N HIS A 136 1.03 -28.67 9.75
CA HIS A 136 -0.38 -29.07 9.84
C HIS A 136 -1.04 -28.52 11.10
N ASP A 137 -0.37 -28.52 12.26
CA ASP A 137 -0.91 -27.94 13.50
C ASP A 137 -1.19 -26.43 13.37
N LYS A 138 -0.30 -25.70 12.70
CA LYS A 138 -0.50 -24.28 12.42
C LYS A 138 -1.62 -24.06 11.38
N PHE A 139 -1.68 -24.92 10.37
CA PHE A 139 -2.70 -24.89 9.34
C PHE A 139 -4.10 -25.13 9.92
N ILE A 140 -4.29 -26.06 10.85
CA ILE A 140 -5.55 -26.28 11.56
C ILE A 140 -5.98 -25.01 12.33
N LYS A 141 -5.03 -24.30 12.93
CA LYS A 141 -5.34 -23.02 13.60
C LYS A 141 -5.84 -21.96 12.62
N ALA A 142 -5.21 -21.87 11.45
CA ALA A 142 -5.65 -20.97 10.40
C ALA A 142 -7.05 -21.35 9.87
N GLU A 143 -7.33 -22.64 9.68
CA GLU A 143 -8.63 -23.15 9.28
C GLU A 143 -9.72 -22.80 10.29
N LYS A 144 -9.45 -22.94 11.58
CA LYS A 144 -10.38 -22.51 12.63
C LYS A 144 -10.70 -21.02 12.54
N LYS A 145 -9.69 -20.18 12.27
CA LYS A 145 -9.89 -18.72 12.09
C LYS A 145 -10.73 -18.44 10.85
N TYR A 146 -10.47 -19.11 9.74
CA TYR A 146 -11.28 -18.99 8.53
C TYR A 146 -12.75 -19.39 8.77
N ASN A 147 -12.99 -20.47 9.47
CA ASN A 147 -14.35 -20.91 9.84
C ASN A 147 -15.06 -19.88 10.76
N LEU A 148 -14.31 -19.18 11.63
CA LEU A 148 -14.87 -18.07 12.41
C LEU A 148 -15.26 -16.89 11.54
N ILE A 149 -14.50 -16.58 10.48
CA ILE A 149 -14.86 -15.54 9.50
C ILE A 149 -16.18 -15.90 8.82
N LEU A 150 -16.33 -17.15 8.35
CA LEU A 150 -17.56 -17.62 7.71
C LEU A 150 -18.77 -17.51 8.65
N LYS A 151 -18.61 -17.92 9.90
CA LYS A 151 -19.68 -17.87 10.91
C LYS A 151 -20.08 -16.45 11.31
N ASN A 152 -19.12 -15.53 11.40
CA ASN A 152 -19.33 -14.15 11.85
C ASN A 152 -19.31 -13.15 10.69
N SER A 153 -19.70 -13.58 9.50
CA SER A 153 -19.79 -12.71 8.33
C SER A 153 -20.79 -11.57 8.58
N SER A 154 -20.35 -10.35 8.32
CA SER A 154 -21.13 -9.12 8.51
C SER A 154 -21.03 -8.24 7.27
N LYS A 155 -21.25 -8.79 6.09
CA LYS A 155 -21.11 -8.14 4.79
C LYS A 155 -21.81 -6.77 4.70
N TRP A 156 -22.95 -6.60 5.38
CA TRP A 156 -23.68 -5.33 5.41
C TRP A 156 -22.84 -4.16 5.93
N LYS A 157 -21.84 -4.41 6.79
CA LYS A 157 -20.94 -3.38 7.32
C LYS A 157 -20.07 -2.76 6.23
N THR A 158 -19.82 -3.44 5.13
CA THR A 158 -19.02 -2.91 4.00
C THR A 158 -19.75 -1.81 3.25
N TYR A 159 -21.08 -1.77 3.34
CA TYR A 159 -21.92 -0.77 2.66
C TYR A 159 -22.19 0.49 3.49
N ILE A 160 -21.84 0.49 4.79
CA ILE A 160 -22.03 1.67 5.64
C ILE A 160 -20.75 2.51 5.60
N PRO A 161 -20.80 3.74 5.07
CA PRO A 161 -19.63 4.61 4.99
C PRO A 161 -19.16 5.07 6.37
N LYS A 162 -17.86 5.14 6.56
CA LYS A 162 -17.19 5.69 7.74
C LYS A 162 -16.10 6.66 7.29
N ILE A 163 -16.01 7.80 7.95
CA ILE A 163 -14.86 8.71 7.82
C ILE A 163 -13.86 8.34 8.92
N ILE A 164 -12.64 8.05 8.52
CA ILE A 164 -11.53 7.73 9.42
C ILE A 164 -10.67 8.99 9.53
N TRP A 165 -10.56 9.53 10.74
CA TRP A 165 -9.77 10.73 11.00
C TRP A 165 -8.40 10.35 11.60
N TYR A 166 -7.31 10.82 10.97
CA TYR A 166 -5.93 10.51 11.37
C TYR A 166 -5.25 11.65 12.16
N GLY A 167 -5.91 12.79 12.30
CA GLY A 167 -5.32 13.95 12.96
C GLY A 167 -4.09 14.51 12.25
N SER A 168 -3.10 14.97 12.99
CA SER A 168 -1.85 15.54 12.46
C SER A 168 -0.81 14.50 12.03
N GLU A 169 -1.01 13.22 12.38
CA GLU A 169 -0.07 12.15 12.03
C GLU A 169 -0.35 11.61 10.62
N ASN A 170 -0.12 12.44 9.60
CA ASN A 170 -0.27 12.09 8.20
C ASN A 170 0.84 12.73 7.36
N GLN A 171 1.07 12.17 6.16
CA GLN A 171 2.14 12.62 5.27
C GLN A 171 1.96 14.07 4.82
N TYR A 172 0.71 14.48 4.55
CA TYR A 172 0.39 15.85 4.12
C TYR A 172 0.67 16.87 5.22
N HIS A 173 0.32 16.57 6.49
CA HIS A 173 0.64 17.42 7.63
C HIS A 173 2.16 17.59 7.80
N HIS A 174 2.88 16.46 7.77
CA HIS A 174 4.34 16.48 7.88
C HIS A 174 5.02 17.20 6.71
N TRP A 175 4.47 17.10 5.50
CA TRP A 175 4.96 17.86 4.36
C TRP A 175 4.70 19.35 4.51
N LEU A 176 3.52 19.75 5.02
CA LEU A 176 3.14 21.15 5.11
C LEU A 176 3.81 21.87 6.30
N PHE A 177 3.79 21.25 7.48
CA PHE A 177 4.26 21.86 8.74
C PHE A 177 5.61 21.34 9.21
N GLY A 178 6.11 20.26 8.60
CA GLY A 178 7.31 19.56 9.05
C GLY A 178 7.00 18.42 10.05
N ASN A 179 8.01 17.60 10.32
CA ASN A 179 7.92 16.49 11.29
C ASN A 179 8.57 16.81 12.64
N GLY A 180 9.02 18.05 12.83
CA GLY A 180 9.68 18.50 14.07
C GLY A 180 11.10 17.94 14.27
N LYS A 181 11.62 17.11 13.37
CA LYS A 181 12.97 16.49 13.47
C LYS A 181 13.87 16.92 12.32
N ASP A 182 13.57 16.46 11.12
CA ASP A 182 14.47 16.60 9.97
C ASP A 182 13.91 17.53 8.87
N ARG A 183 12.64 17.91 8.96
CA ARG A 183 11.94 18.75 7.97
C ARG A 183 11.18 19.87 8.66
N PHE A 184 11.31 21.05 8.11
CA PHE A 184 10.64 22.28 8.60
C PHE A 184 9.27 22.50 7.95
N GLY A 185 9.00 21.82 6.84
CA GLY A 185 7.75 21.90 6.09
C GLY A 185 7.68 23.08 5.11
N VAL A 186 6.77 22.93 4.15
CA VAL A 186 6.61 23.89 3.03
C VAL A 186 6.28 25.31 3.52
N ILE A 187 5.49 25.45 4.59
CA ILE A 187 5.14 26.77 5.15
C ILE A 187 6.39 27.54 5.60
N ARG A 188 7.44 26.84 6.00
CA ARG A 188 8.73 27.45 6.40
C ARG A 188 9.75 27.45 5.24
N GLY A 189 9.31 27.18 4.01
CA GLY A 189 10.18 27.20 2.82
C GLY A 189 10.95 25.91 2.57
N ASP A 190 10.70 24.85 3.34
CA ASP A 190 11.33 23.54 3.12
C ASP A 190 10.47 22.68 2.19
N PHE A 191 10.79 22.70 0.89
CA PHE A 191 10.12 21.89 -0.13
C PHE A 191 10.67 20.46 -0.24
N GLY A 192 11.69 20.11 0.58
CA GLY A 192 12.37 18.83 0.54
C GLY A 192 13.38 18.71 -0.61
N PHE A 193 13.75 17.45 -0.89
CA PHE A 193 14.75 17.10 -1.90
C PHE A 193 14.12 16.35 -3.06
N SER A 194 14.64 16.57 -4.26
CA SER A 194 14.26 15.84 -5.46
C SER A 194 14.79 14.39 -5.39
N TYR A 195 13.95 13.42 -5.67
CA TYR A 195 14.33 11.99 -5.71
C TYR A 195 15.20 11.63 -6.92
N ILE A 196 15.25 12.49 -7.95
CA ILE A 196 15.99 12.23 -9.19
C ILE A 196 17.46 12.60 -9.04
N ASP A 197 17.74 13.77 -8.45
CA ASP A 197 19.07 14.36 -8.41
C ASP A 197 19.51 14.79 -7.00
N SER A 198 18.73 14.45 -5.98
CA SER A 198 19.00 14.73 -4.55
C SER A 198 19.26 16.21 -4.23
N GLN A 199 18.81 17.14 -5.10
CA GLN A 199 18.97 18.58 -4.89
C GLN A 199 17.75 19.17 -4.16
N PRO A 200 17.94 20.27 -3.38
CA PRO A 200 16.82 20.94 -2.72
C PRO A 200 15.84 21.51 -3.77
N ILE A 201 14.57 21.14 -3.64
CA ILE A 201 13.52 21.55 -4.58
C ILE A 201 13.30 23.07 -4.53
N GLY A 202 13.47 23.69 -3.36
CA GLY A 202 13.33 25.13 -3.17
C GLY A 202 14.21 25.95 -4.11
N GLU A 203 15.48 25.61 -4.25
CA GLU A 203 16.42 26.32 -5.15
C GLU A 203 16.00 26.20 -6.61
N LYS A 204 15.53 25.02 -7.03
CA LYS A 204 15.04 24.80 -8.39
C LYS A 204 13.78 25.59 -8.72
N ILE A 205 12.85 25.66 -7.77
CA ILE A 205 11.64 26.46 -7.91
C ILE A 205 12.01 27.93 -8.00
N TRP A 206 12.83 28.41 -7.06
CA TRP A 206 13.16 29.82 -6.97
C TRP A 206 13.88 30.36 -8.21
N SER A 207 14.83 29.60 -8.75
CA SER A 207 15.50 29.98 -9.98
C SER A 207 14.56 30.15 -11.18
N ARG A 208 13.56 29.27 -11.30
CA ARG A 208 12.58 29.32 -12.40
C ARG A 208 11.51 30.37 -12.19
N VAL A 209 11.07 30.56 -10.96
CA VAL A 209 10.10 31.60 -10.60
C VAL A 209 10.68 32.97 -10.87
N TRP A 210 11.97 33.19 -10.56
CA TRP A 210 12.66 34.46 -10.83
C TRP A 210 12.68 34.81 -12.32
N ILE A 211 12.97 33.84 -13.17
CA ILE A 211 12.94 34.03 -14.62
C ILE A 211 11.53 34.41 -15.10
N SER A 212 10.52 33.67 -14.70
CA SER A 212 9.13 33.95 -15.07
C SER A 212 8.65 35.33 -14.57
N PHE A 213 9.04 35.70 -13.35
CA PHE A 213 8.71 36.98 -12.76
C PHE A 213 9.34 38.14 -13.55
N THR A 214 10.61 38.01 -13.96
CA THR A 214 11.29 38.99 -14.77
C THR A 214 10.59 39.19 -16.12
N PHE A 215 10.25 38.11 -16.82
CA PHE A 215 9.51 38.20 -18.08
C PHE A 215 8.11 38.83 -17.89
N SER A 216 7.43 38.50 -16.81
CA SER A 216 6.12 39.10 -16.51
C SER A 216 6.19 40.60 -16.28
N ILE A 217 7.19 41.08 -15.53
CA ILE A 217 7.40 42.52 -15.31
C ILE A 217 7.70 43.23 -16.62
N ILE A 218 8.61 42.67 -17.44
CA ILE A 218 8.96 43.26 -18.74
C ILE A 218 7.72 43.36 -19.64
N SER A 219 6.91 42.29 -19.69
CA SER A 219 5.69 42.23 -20.50
C SER A 219 4.66 43.31 -20.07
N VAL A 220 4.44 43.42 -18.75
CA VAL A 220 3.53 44.43 -18.20
C VAL A 220 4.05 45.85 -18.50
N PHE A 221 5.35 46.10 -18.31
CA PHE A 221 5.99 47.38 -18.61
C PHE A 221 5.81 47.77 -20.08
N LEU A 222 6.11 46.86 -21.01
CA LEU A 222 5.94 47.07 -22.45
C LEU A 222 4.49 47.32 -22.81
N ALA A 223 3.56 46.58 -22.22
CA ALA A 223 2.12 46.76 -22.45
C ALA A 223 1.68 48.20 -22.07
N TYR A 224 2.08 48.68 -20.90
CA TYR A 224 1.79 50.06 -20.46
C TYR A 224 2.49 51.09 -21.29
N LEU A 225 3.73 50.87 -21.65
CA LEU A 225 4.53 51.80 -22.47
C LEU A 225 3.89 52.01 -23.84
N ILE A 226 3.24 51.02 -24.41
CA ILE A 226 2.51 51.11 -25.69
C ILE A 226 1.07 51.60 -25.48
N SER A 227 0.35 51.06 -24.52
CA SER A 227 -1.09 51.35 -24.33
C SER A 227 -1.35 52.81 -23.91
N ILE A 228 -0.51 53.37 -23.02
CA ILE A 228 -0.72 54.74 -22.52
C ILE A 228 -0.58 55.77 -23.65
N PRO A 229 0.51 55.80 -24.45
CA PRO A 229 0.59 56.76 -25.57
C PRO A 229 -0.48 56.57 -26.64
N LEU A 230 -0.81 55.31 -26.95
CA LEU A 230 -1.85 55.00 -27.90
C LEU A 230 -3.25 55.47 -27.39
N GLY A 231 -3.55 55.24 -26.10
CA GLY A 231 -4.79 55.70 -25.48
C GLY A 231 -4.92 57.23 -25.46
N ILE A 232 -3.85 57.95 -25.13
CA ILE A 232 -3.80 59.41 -25.17
C ILE A 232 -3.99 59.93 -26.61
N TYR A 233 -3.30 59.31 -27.56
CA TYR A 233 -3.37 59.71 -28.96
C TYR A 233 -4.80 59.43 -29.54
N SER A 234 -5.39 58.30 -29.22
CA SER A 234 -6.77 57.96 -29.61
C SER A 234 -7.78 58.95 -29.02
N ALA A 235 -7.64 59.30 -27.73
CA ALA A 235 -8.49 60.25 -27.08
C ALA A 235 -8.39 61.67 -27.69
N TYR A 236 -7.17 62.10 -28.08
CA TYR A 236 -6.94 63.39 -28.73
C TYR A 236 -7.55 63.46 -30.14
N ARG A 237 -7.53 62.33 -30.89
CA ARG A 237 -8.10 62.24 -32.25
C ARG A 237 -9.40 61.44 -32.28
N LYS A 238 -10.31 61.83 -31.41
CA LYS A 238 -11.64 61.23 -31.32
C LYS A 238 -12.39 61.25 -32.67
N ASP A 239 -13.10 60.19 -33.00
CA ASP A 239 -13.87 59.97 -34.23
C ASP A 239 -13.06 59.82 -35.53
N THR A 240 -11.74 59.60 -35.44
CA THR A 240 -10.91 59.26 -36.62
C THR A 240 -10.90 57.73 -36.85
N LYS A 241 -10.40 57.32 -38.05
CA LYS A 241 -10.23 55.89 -38.35
C LYS A 241 -9.27 55.21 -37.38
N PHE A 242 -8.36 55.93 -36.77
CA PHE A 242 -7.39 55.42 -35.78
C PHE A 242 -8.09 55.07 -34.45
N ASP A 243 -8.99 55.95 -34.02
CA ASP A 243 -9.79 55.73 -32.80
C ASP A 243 -10.73 54.50 -32.89
N ARG A 244 -11.12 54.14 -34.11
CA ARG A 244 -11.98 52.94 -34.33
C ARG A 244 -11.23 51.63 -34.38
N ILE A 245 -9.89 51.65 -34.51
CA ILE A 245 -9.03 50.48 -34.68
C ILE A 245 -8.18 50.24 -33.42
N SER A 246 -7.84 51.25 -32.61
CA SER A 246 -7.08 51.13 -31.36
C SER A 246 -7.99 50.69 -30.18
#